data_a9b64eb634218a545beb54fa8e43eb06
#
_entry.id   a9b64eb634218a545beb54fa8e43eb06
#
_cell.length_a   1.000
_cell.length_b   1.000
_cell.length_c   1.000
_cell.angle_alpha   90.00
_cell.angle_beta   90.00
_cell.angle_gamma   90.00
#
_symmetry.space_group_name_H-M   'P 1'
#
loop_
_entity.id
_entity.type
_entity.pdbx_description
1 polymer ?
#
loop_
_entity_poly.entity_id
_entity_poly.type
_entity_poly.pdbx_seq_one_letter_code
_entity_poly.pdbx_strand_id
1 'polypeptide(L)'
;LIMKRGDTEAAEIRYVHISKNSQGLEEIEVQGKFITQWIGKRIVRDQITATSGTQDILYRIVRETVVSPKVAARAIPNVLIDPTDEDTGSGKIDYTSEAFTNALLAVETTAKAAKLGFRLRTDVKTGKHYFSVYKGRDLTADQTENPPCIFSQEFDNITEQEYTNSIENLKSTAYVGGEEAE
;
A
#
# COMPACT_ATOMS: atom_id res chain seq x y z
N LEU A 1 6.72 2.57 -17.79
CA LEU A 1 6.65 3.15 -16.45
C LEU A 1 6.99 4.63 -16.49
N ILE A 2 6.40 5.37 -15.59
CA ILE A 2 6.69 6.80 -15.38
C ILE A 2 7.03 7.01 -13.90
N MET A 3 7.92 7.94 -13.63
CA MET A 3 8.31 8.29 -12.27
C MET A 3 8.63 9.78 -12.21
N LYS A 4 8.24 10.43 -11.11
CA LYS A 4 8.59 11.82 -10.85
C LYS A 4 10.08 11.92 -10.53
N ARG A 5 10.75 12.93 -11.04
CA ARG A 5 12.16 13.19 -10.71
C ARG A 5 12.34 13.39 -9.20
N GLY A 6 13.24 12.62 -8.60
CA GLY A 6 13.53 12.66 -7.17
C GLY A 6 12.62 11.76 -6.32
N ASP A 7 11.67 11.07 -6.95
CA ASP A 7 10.83 10.06 -6.30
C ASP A 7 11.47 8.67 -6.42
N THR A 8 10.98 7.73 -5.63
CA THR A 8 11.38 6.32 -5.67
C THR A 8 10.25 5.40 -6.12
N GLU A 9 9.03 5.90 -6.26
CA GLU A 9 7.86 5.13 -6.68
C GLU A 9 7.57 5.38 -8.17
N ALA A 10 7.43 4.30 -8.90
CA ALA A 10 7.06 4.32 -10.31
C ALA A 10 5.57 4.02 -10.49
N ALA A 11 4.99 4.53 -11.57
CA ALA A 11 3.63 4.24 -11.99
C ALA A 11 3.61 3.60 -13.38
N GLU A 12 2.63 2.72 -13.60
CA GLU A 12 2.33 2.10 -14.88
C GLU A 12 1.22 2.90 -15.57
N ILE A 13 1.51 3.46 -16.75
CA ILE A 13 0.48 4.09 -17.57
C ILE A 13 -0.44 3.00 -18.09
N ARG A 14 -1.74 3.19 -17.90
CA ARG A 14 -2.79 2.22 -18.32
C ARG A 14 -3.81 2.81 -19.28
N TYR A 15 -3.88 4.12 -19.35
CA TYR A 15 -4.82 4.84 -20.19
C TYR A 15 -4.14 6.07 -20.76
N VAL A 16 -4.33 6.29 -22.03
CA VAL A 16 -3.89 7.49 -22.73
C VAL A 16 -5.05 7.95 -23.60
N HIS A 17 -5.51 9.16 -23.40
CA HIS A 17 -6.54 9.81 -24.19
C HIS A 17 -5.95 11.04 -24.83
N ILE A 18 -6.12 11.17 -26.14
CA ILE A 18 -5.70 12.33 -26.91
C ILE A 18 -6.96 12.97 -27.47
N SER A 19 -7.17 14.22 -27.14
CA SER A 19 -8.31 15.01 -27.60
C SER A 19 -7.84 16.33 -28.21
N LYS A 20 -8.69 16.92 -29.02
CA LYS A 20 -8.49 18.26 -29.55
C LYS A 20 -9.66 19.13 -29.11
N ASN A 21 -9.37 20.21 -28.41
CA ASN A 21 -10.39 21.10 -27.92
C ASN A 21 -10.96 22.00 -29.05
N SER A 22 -12.01 22.78 -28.76
CA SER A 22 -12.64 23.68 -29.70
C SER A 22 -11.74 24.81 -30.24
N GLN A 23 -10.61 25.06 -29.56
CA GLN A 23 -9.58 26.01 -29.97
C GLN A 23 -8.50 25.41 -30.86
N GLY A 24 -8.60 24.10 -31.13
CA GLY A 24 -7.64 23.37 -31.94
C GLY A 24 -6.38 22.92 -31.20
N LEU A 25 -6.30 23.09 -29.87
CA LEU A 25 -5.20 22.60 -29.04
C LEU A 25 -5.37 21.12 -28.75
N GLU A 26 -4.29 20.37 -28.87
CA GLU A 26 -4.25 18.96 -28.50
C GLU A 26 -3.98 18.82 -27.00
N GLU A 27 -4.79 17.99 -26.36
CA GLU A 27 -4.67 17.63 -24.94
C GLU A 27 -4.39 16.12 -24.82
N ILE A 28 -3.47 15.75 -23.96
CA ILE A 28 -3.13 14.38 -23.67
C ILE A 28 -3.44 14.11 -22.20
N GLU A 29 -4.43 13.25 -21.95
CA GLU A 29 -4.73 12.73 -20.64
C GLU A 29 -4.05 11.39 -20.44
N VAL A 30 -3.32 11.24 -19.34
CA VAL A 30 -2.61 10.00 -18.99
C VAL A 30 -3.05 9.57 -17.60
N GLN A 31 -3.57 8.35 -17.49
CA GLN A 31 -3.95 7.75 -16.22
C GLN A 31 -3.15 6.47 -15.97
N GLY A 32 -2.87 6.20 -14.69
CA GLY A 32 -2.10 5.03 -14.31
C GLY A 32 -2.24 4.68 -12.84
N LYS A 33 -1.52 3.64 -12.43
CA LYS A 33 -1.45 3.21 -11.03
C LYS A 33 0.02 2.97 -10.65
N PHE A 34 0.35 3.23 -9.40
CA PHE A 34 1.66 2.85 -8.86
C PHE A 34 1.90 1.35 -9.01
N ILE A 35 3.16 0.97 -9.23
CA ILE A 35 3.54 -0.43 -9.44
C ILE A 35 3.26 -1.32 -8.22
N THR A 36 3.07 -0.75 -7.04
CA THR A 36 2.59 -1.47 -5.85
C THR A 36 1.30 -2.26 -6.14
N GLN A 37 0.48 -1.79 -7.07
CA GLN A 37 -0.70 -2.50 -7.58
C GLN A 37 -0.36 -3.82 -8.32
N TRP A 38 0.89 -4.08 -8.67
CA TRP A 38 1.28 -5.36 -9.27
C TRP A 38 1.10 -6.53 -8.30
N ILE A 39 1.22 -6.29 -7.00
CA ILE A 39 0.94 -7.28 -5.97
C ILE A 39 -0.51 -7.79 -6.11
N GLY A 40 -1.44 -6.90 -6.44
CA GLY A 40 -2.85 -7.23 -6.67
C GLY A 40 -3.13 -8.07 -7.93
N LYS A 41 -2.12 -8.26 -8.81
CA LYS A 41 -2.20 -9.22 -9.93
C LYS A 41 -1.97 -10.68 -9.47
N ARG A 42 -1.77 -10.90 -8.18
CA ARG A 42 -1.48 -12.21 -7.56
C ARG A 42 -2.50 -12.54 -6.49
N ILE A 43 -2.63 -13.82 -6.21
CA ILE A 43 -3.44 -14.35 -5.11
C ILE A 43 -2.55 -15.16 -4.17
N VAL A 44 -2.91 -15.19 -2.91
CA VAL A 44 -2.36 -16.10 -1.91
C VAL A 44 -2.89 -17.49 -2.23
N ARG A 45 -2.09 -18.32 -2.89
CA ARG A 45 -2.53 -19.63 -3.36
C ARG A 45 -2.76 -20.61 -2.23
N ASP A 46 -1.77 -20.75 -1.38
CA ASP A 46 -1.77 -21.67 -0.25
C ASP A 46 -1.94 -20.84 1.03
N GLN A 47 -2.64 -21.37 2.02
CA GLN A 47 -2.81 -20.68 3.29
C GLN A 47 -1.44 -20.42 3.95
N ILE A 48 -1.22 -19.18 4.37
CA ILE A 48 -0.01 -18.78 5.10
C ILE A 48 -0.38 -18.69 6.56
N THR A 49 0.23 -19.53 7.40
CA THR A 49 0.12 -19.46 8.86
C THR A 49 1.48 -19.13 9.45
N ALA A 50 1.55 -18.13 10.33
CA ALA A 50 2.79 -17.70 10.97
C ALA A 50 2.52 -16.96 12.28
N THR A 51 3.42 -17.15 13.25
CA THR A 51 3.53 -16.32 14.44
C THR A 51 4.83 -15.54 14.34
N SER A 52 4.78 -14.29 13.91
CA SER A 52 5.97 -13.45 13.66
C SER A 52 5.64 -11.96 13.77
N GLY A 53 6.66 -11.11 13.67
CA GLY A 53 6.48 -9.68 13.51
C GLY A 53 5.65 -9.37 12.25
N THR A 54 4.81 -8.36 12.32
CA THR A 54 3.92 -8.01 11.19
C THR A 54 4.72 -7.71 9.92
N GLN A 55 5.87 -7.08 10.04
CA GLN A 55 6.76 -6.80 8.90
C GLN A 55 7.22 -8.08 8.20
N ASP A 56 7.62 -9.10 8.97
CA ASP A 56 8.02 -10.40 8.42
C ASP A 56 6.89 -11.12 7.72
N ILE A 57 5.66 -10.99 8.26
CA ILE A 57 4.45 -11.52 7.64
C ILE A 57 4.20 -10.87 6.29
N LEU A 58 4.31 -9.54 6.21
CA LEU A 58 4.16 -8.78 4.97
C LEU A 58 5.20 -9.22 3.93
N TYR A 59 6.46 -9.37 4.34
CA TYR A 59 7.52 -9.88 3.47
C TYR A 59 7.24 -11.31 3.00
N ARG A 60 6.73 -12.15 3.89
CA ARG A 60 6.39 -13.53 3.55
C ARG A 60 5.26 -13.60 2.53
N ILE A 61 4.18 -12.81 2.70
CA ILE A 61 3.09 -12.74 1.73
C ILE A 61 3.64 -12.36 0.35
N VAL A 62 4.41 -11.28 0.25
CA VAL A 62 4.95 -10.81 -1.03
C VAL A 62 5.98 -11.79 -1.60
N ARG A 63 6.82 -12.39 -0.76
CA ARG A 63 7.79 -13.39 -1.21
C ARG A 63 7.12 -14.59 -1.83
N GLU A 64 6.12 -15.17 -1.17
CA GLU A 64 5.44 -16.38 -1.62
C GLU A 64 4.45 -16.16 -2.78
N THR A 65 4.02 -14.92 -3.01
CA THR A 65 3.04 -14.61 -4.07
C THR A 65 3.65 -13.93 -5.29
N VAL A 66 4.68 -13.10 -5.10
CA VAL A 66 5.22 -12.19 -6.13
C VAL A 66 6.67 -12.50 -6.47
N VAL A 67 7.55 -12.64 -5.46
CA VAL A 67 9.01 -12.74 -5.68
C VAL A 67 9.43 -14.17 -6.02
N SER A 68 9.02 -15.12 -5.22
CA SER A 68 9.39 -16.54 -5.32
C SER A 68 8.18 -17.44 -5.06
N PRO A 69 7.14 -17.35 -5.89
CA PRO A 69 5.95 -18.18 -5.75
C PRO A 69 6.29 -19.65 -6.07
N LYS A 70 5.57 -20.58 -5.47
CA LYS A 70 5.71 -22.04 -5.71
C LYS A 70 5.65 -22.42 -7.20
N VAL A 71 4.88 -21.69 -7.98
CA VAL A 71 4.86 -21.79 -9.44
C VAL A 71 5.70 -20.65 -10.01
N ALA A 72 6.94 -20.90 -10.40
CA ALA A 72 7.91 -19.90 -10.80
C ALA A 72 7.42 -18.96 -11.91
N ALA A 73 6.60 -19.45 -12.84
CA ALA A 73 6.00 -18.64 -13.91
C ALA A 73 5.07 -17.51 -13.39
N ARG A 74 4.68 -17.56 -12.12
CA ARG A 74 3.87 -16.53 -11.48
C ARG A 74 4.70 -15.41 -10.83
N ALA A 75 6.02 -15.56 -10.74
CA ALA A 75 6.88 -14.48 -10.25
C ALA A 75 6.71 -13.22 -11.11
N ILE A 76 6.80 -12.07 -10.47
CA ILE A 76 6.91 -10.79 -11.20
C ILE A 76 8.38 -10.46 -11.33
N PRO A 77 8.92 -10.39 -12.55
CA PRO A 77 10.33 -10.13 -12.76
C PRO A 77 10.79 -8.83 -12.10
N ASN A 78 12.03 -8.83 -11.60
CA ASN A 78 12.68 -7.67 -11.00
C ASN A 78 12.04 -7.11 -9.73
N VAL A 79 11.05 -7.80 -9.15
CA VAL A 79 10.50 -7.47 -7.82
C VAL A 79 11.25 -8.27 -6.76
N LEU A 80 11.74 -7.60 -5.75
CA LEU A 80 12.53 -8.14 -4.64
C LEU A 80 11.99 -7.60 -3.31
N ILE A 81 12.31 -8.30 -2.21
CA ILE A 81 12.16 -7.72 -0.88
C ILE A 81 13.34 -6.78 -0.63
N ASP A 82 13.10 -5.63 -0.02
CA ASP A 82 14.16 -4.68 0.29
C ASP A 82 15.07 -5.21 1.40
N PRO A 83 16.36 -5.41 1.14
CA PRO A 83 17.29 -5.89 2.17
C PRO A 83 17.74 -4.80 3.13
N THR A 84 17.39 -3.54 2.87
CA THR A 84 17.84 -2.36 3.62
C THR A 84 16.73 -1.74 4.48
N ASP A 85 15.55 -2.35 4.51
CA ASP A 85 14.46 -1.88 5.35
C ASP A 85 14.83 -2.00 6.84
N GLU A 86 14.56 -0.93 7.57
CA GLU A 86 14.71 -0.93 9.01
C GLU A 86 13.62 -1.79 9.66
N ASP A 87 13.95 -2.38 10.81
CA ASP A 87 12.94 -3.07 11.63
C ASP A 87 11.91 -2.04 12.13
N THR A 88 10.66 -2.26 11.80
CA THR A 88 9.57 -1.39 12.23
C THR A 88 9.22 -1.53 13.72
N GLY A 89 9.84 -2.49 14.42
CA GLY A 89 9.52 -2.82 15.82
C GLY A 89 8.09 -3.35 16.00
N SER A 90 7.48 -3.87 14.92
CA SER A 90 6.14 -4.41 14.98
C SER A 90 6.07 -5.66 15.84
N GLY A 91 5.09 -5.70 16.75
CA GLY A 91 4.88 -6.84 17.64
C GLY A 91 4.59 -8.15 16.89
N LYS A 92 4.81 -9.28 17.57
CA LYS A 92 4.43 -10.60 17.04
C LYS A 92 2.91 -10.74 17.03
N ILE A 93 2.39 -11.27 15.96
CA ILE A 93 0.98 -11.62 15.81
C ILE A 93 0.83 -13.05 15.28
N ASP A 94 -0.26 -13.68 15.63
CA ASP A 94 -0.71 -14.91 14.98
C ASP A 94 -1.46 -14.54 13.73
N TYR A 95 -0.96 -14.99 12.58
CA TYR A 95 -1.50 -14.66 11.28
C TYR A 95 -1.90 -15.93 10.53
N THR A 96 -3.07 -15.92 10.00
CA THR A 96 -3.56 -16.93 9.06
C THR A 96 -4.24 -16.23 7.88
N SER A 97 -3.70 -16.45 6.69
CA SER A 97 -4.36 -15.94 5.47
C SER A 97 -5.42 -16.93 4.98
N GLU A 98 -6.45 -16.42 4.35
CA GLU A 98 -7.34 -17.25 3.55
C GLU A 98 -6.66 -17.61 2.22
N ALA A 99 -6.85 -18.85 1.78
CA ALA A 99 -6.41 -19.27 0.44
C ALA A 99 -7.22 -18.51 -0.63
N PHE A 100 -6.57 -18.24 -1.76
CA PHE A 100 -7.13 -17.53 -2.92
C PHE A 100 -7.50 -16.06 -2.70
N THR A 101 -7.18 -15.49 -1.55
CA THR A 101 -7.31 -14.05 -1.30
C THR A 101 -6.36 -13.26 -2.21
N ASN A 102 -6.80 -12.06 -2.63
CA ASN A 102 -5.94 -11.15 -3.37
C ASN A 102 -4.72 -10.75 -2.53
N ALA A 103 -3.52 -10.90 -3.09
CA ALA A 103 -2.28 -10.68 -2.34
C ALA A 103 -2.12 -9.23 -1.85
N LEU A 104 -2.56 -8.23 -2.64
CA LEU A 104 -2.53 -6.83 -2.22
C LEU A 104 -3.50 -6.59 -1.06
N LEU A 105 -4.71 -7.13 -1.13
CA LEU A 105 -5.68 -7.02 -0.04
C LEU A 105 -5.14 -7.63 1.26
N ALA A 106 -4.50 -8.81 1.17
CA ALA A 106 -3.86 -9.44 2.34
C ALA A 106 -2.76 -8.56 2.94
N VAL A 107 -1.94 -7.92 2.10
CA VAL A 107 -0.91 -6.96 2.54
C VAL A 107 -1.54 -5.72 3.15
N GLU A 108 -2.53 -5.11 2.50
CA GLU A 108 -3.21 -3.89 2.96
C GLU A 108 -3.89 -4.08 4.31
N THR A 109 -4.65 -5.15 4.49
CA THR A 109 -5.36 -5.42 5.75
C THR A 109 -4.38 -5.66 6.89
N THR A 110 -3.32 -6.44 6.66
CA THR A 110 -2.29 -6.74 7.66
C THR A 110 -1.48 -5.50 8.03
N ALA A 111 -1.04 -4.72 7.05
CA ALA A 111 -0.29 -3.49 7.28
C ALA A 111 -1.13 -2.44 8.03
N LYS A 112 -2.40 -2.27 7.63
CA LYS A 112 -3.32 -1.34 8.28
C LYS A 112 -3.57 -1.69 9.75
N ALA A 113 -3.75 -2.97 10.07
CA ALA A 113 -3.93 -3.42 11.46
C ALA A 113 -2.72 -3.07 12.35
N ALA A 114 -1.52 -3.10 11.80
CA ALA A 114 -0.28 -2.75 12.50
C ALA A 114 0.15 -1.27 12.32
N LYS A 115 -0.65 -0.45 11.65
CA LYS A 115 -0.33 0.96 11.32
C LYS A 115 1.00 1.09 10.56
N LEU A 116 1.31 0.14 9.70
CA LEU A 116 2.49 0.14 8.83
C LEU A 116 2.12 0.61 7.42
N GLY A 117 3.05 1.29 6.78
CA GLY A 117 3.01 1.59 5.36
C GLY A 117 3.82 0.58 4.55
N PHE A 118 3.50 0.42 3.27
CA PHE A 118 4.28 -0.38 2.34
C PHE A 118 4.28 0.23 0.95
N ARG A 119 5.29 -0.09 0.16
CA ARG A 119 5.43 0.39 -1.22
C ARG A 119 6.38 -0.48 -2.03
N LEU A 120 6.34 -0.34 -3.36
CA LEU A 120 7.40 -0.81 -4.25
C LEU A 120 8.26 0.39 -4.67
N ARG A 121 9.51 0.41 -4.21
CA ARG A 121 10.53 1.39 -4.63
C ARG A 121 11.23 0.91 -5.89
N THR A 122 11.48 1.81 -6.81
CA THR A 122 12.17 1.52 -8.08
C THR A 122 13.58 2.09 -8.04
N ASP A 123 14.55 1.24 -8.24
CA ASP A 123 15.93 1.66 -8.54
C ASP A 123 16.07 1.78 -10.07
N VAL A 124 16.15 3.02 -10.54
CA VAL A 124 16.26 3.33 -11.98
C VAL A 124 17.55 2.80 -12.59
N LYS A 125 18.63 2.71 -11.81
CA LYS A 125 19.93 2.27 -12.31
C LYS A 125 19.95 0.77 -12.61
N THR A 126 19.30 -0.01 -11.77
CA THR A 126 19.27 -1.47 -11.89
C THR A 126 17.99 -2.00 -12.54
N GLY A 127 16.94 -1.17 -12.65
CA GLY A 127 15.62 -1.58 -13.11
C GLY A 127 14.91 -2.53 -12.16
N LYS A 128 15.33 -2.59 -10.89
CA LYS A 128 14.73 -3.43 -9.86
C LYS A 128 13.70 -2.68 -9.05
N HIS A 129 12.73 -3.42 -8.54
CA HIS A 129 11.65 -2.91 -7.69
C HIS A 129 11.72 -3.59 -6.33
N TYR A 130 11.85 -2.82 -5.27
CA TYR A 130 12.02 -3.32 -3.92
C TYR A 130 10.75 -3.11 -3.12
N PHE A 131 10.17 -4.20 -2.61
CA PHE A 131 9.07 -4.13 -1.66
C PHE A 131 9.62 -3.73 -0.30
N SER A 132 9.12 -2.61 0.20
CA SER A 132 9.57 -1.93 1.40
C SER A 132 8.39 -1.75 2.35
N VAL A 133 8.62 -1.99 3.64
CA VAL A 133 7.67 -1.76 4.73
C VAL A 133 8.25 -0.68 5.65
N TYR A 134 7.44 0.26 6.08
CA TYR A 134 7.90 1.35 6.92
C TYR A 134 6.86 1.75 7.97
N LYS A 135 7.34 2.30 9.08
CA LYS A 135 6.50 2.93 10.09
C LYS A 135 6.25 4.38 9.70
N GLY A 136 5.00 4.80 9.69
CA GLY A 136 4.64 6.21 9.50
C GLY A 136 5.16 7.08 10.63
N ARG A 137 5.36 8.36 10.35
CA ARG A 137 5.66 9.37 11.39
C ARG A 137 4.34 9.97 11.87
N ASP A 138 4.22 10.15 13.17
CA ASP A 138 3.16 10.96 13.72
C ASP A 138 3.52 12.44 13.50
N LEU A 139 2.68 13.15 12.74
CA LEU A 139 2.85 14.57 12.41
C LEU A 139 1.67 15.39 12.94
N THR A 140 0.90 14.86 13.89
CA THR A 140 -0.19 15.59 14.53
C THR A 140 0.36 16.72 15.40
N ALA A 141 -0.49 17.68 15.75
CA ALA A 141 -0.09 18.79 16.61
C ALA A 141 0.14 18.38 18.06
N ASP A 142 -0.40 17.22 18.48
CA ASP A 142 -0.42 16.79 19.88
C ASP A 142 0.85 16.01 20.30
N GLN A 143 1.76 15.75 19.36
CA GLN A 143 3.03 15.08 19.62
C GLN A 143 4.21 16.09 19.63
N THR A 144 5.35 15.69 20.19
CA THR A 144 6.55 16.55 20.34
C THR A 144 7.80 16.01 19.66
N GLU A 145 7.72 14.80 19.08
CA GLU A 145 8.87 14.12 18.46
C GLU A 145 9.19 14.61 17.06
N ASN A 146 8.15 15.01 16.30
CA ASN A 146 8.30 15.45 14.92
C ASN A 146 7.71 16.85 14.73
N PRO A 147 8.23 17.65 13.78
CA PRO A 147 7.56 18.88 13.38
C PRO A 147 6.13 18.59 12.93
N PRO A 148 5.10 19.24 13.49
CA PRO A 148 3.73 18.97 13.11
C PRO A 148 3.44 19.44 11.68
N CYS A 149 2.59 18.69 10.97
CA CYS A 149 2.07 19.09 9.69
C CYS A 149 0.69 19.73 9.87
N ILE A 150 0.63 21.05 9.75
CA ILE A 150 -0.60 21.81 9.98
C ILE A 150 -1.14 22.30 8.63
N PHE A 151 -2.39 21.93 8.34
CA PHE A 151 -3.15 22.46 7.22
C PHE A 151 -4.09 23.53 7.74
N SER A 152 -3.94 24.75 7.28
CA SER A 152 -4.83 25.87 7.63
C SER A 152 -4.89 26.91 6.51
N GLN A 153 -5.98 27.66 6.48
CA GLN A 153 -6.11 28.79 5.56
C GLN A 153 -5.08 29.90 5.85
N GLU A 154 -4.67 30.05 7.11
CA GLU A 154 -3.67 31.06 7.52
C GLU A 154 -2.28 30.76 6.94
N PHE A 155 -1.98 29.48 6.65
CA PHE A 155 -0.72 29.07 6.03
C PHE A 155 -0.81 28.98 4.49
N ASP A 156 -1.95 29.37 3.88
CA ASP A 156 -2.18 29.34 2.44
C ASP A 156 -1.84 27.97 1.79
N ASN A 157 -2.03 26.90 2.56
CA ASN A 157 -1.75 25.53 2.14
C ASN A 157 -3.00 24.68 1.94
N ILE A 158 -4.18 25.27 2.02
CA ILE A 158 -5.49 24.67 1.69
C ILE A 158 -6.08 25.45 0.52
N THR A 159 -6.26 24.77 -0.61
CA THR A 159 -6.87 25.36 -1.81
C THR A 159 -8.39 25.16 -1.86
N GLU A 160 -8.87 24.07 -1.27
CA GLU A 160 -10.29 23.72 -1.23
C GLU A 160 -10.58 22.94 0.05
N GLN A 161 -11.72 23.18 0.67
CA GLN A 161 -12.14 22.50 1.89
C GLN A 161 -13.61 22.11 1.78
N GLU A 162 -13.91 20.84 2.04
CA GLU A 162 -15.27 20.31 2.14
C GLU A 162 -15.45 19.60 3.48
N TYR A 163 -16.58 19.82 4.13
CA TYR A 163 -16.97 19.12 5.34
C TYR A 163 -18.34 18.46 5.14
N THR A 164 -18.38 17.15 5.25
CA THR A 164 -19.63 16.38 5.21
C THR A 164 -19.80 15.61 6.51
N ASN A 165 -20.92 15.81 7.18
CA ASN A 165 -21.33 15.04 8.34
C ASN A 165 -22.62 14.27 8.01
N SER A 166 -22.58 12.94 8.08
CA SER A 166 -23.73 12.07 7.82
C SER A 166 -23.85 11.02 8.92
N ILE A 167 -25.07 10.87 9.41
CA ILE A 167 -25.44 9.82 10.36
C ILE A 167 -26.17 8.66 9.68
N GLU A 168 -26.26 8.65 8.37
CA GLU A 168 -27.05 7.68 7.58
C GLU A 168 -26.70 6.23 7.88
N ASN A 169 -25.43 5.94 8.17
CA ASN A 169 -24.95 4.60 8.50
C ASN A 169 -24.56 4.43 9.97
N LEU A 170 -25.00 5.36 10.84
CA LEU A 170 -24.71 5.28 12.27
C LEU A 170 -25.41 4.06 12.89
N LYS A 171 -24.63 3.23 13.55
CA LYS A 171 -25.10 2.06 14.32
C LYS A 171 -24.74 2.30 15.79
N SER A 172 -25.75 2.41 16.64
CA SER A 172 -25.57 2.65 18.09
C SER A 172 -25.33 1.36 18.88
N THR A 173 -25.63 0.21 18.30
CA THR A 173 -25.50 -1.09 18.98
C THR A 173 -25.09 -2.16 17.98
N ALA A 174 -24.21 -3.05 18.40
CA ALA A 174 -23.81 -4.21 17.63
C ALA A 174 -23.91 -5.49 18.48
N TYR A 175 -24.36 -6.58 17.87
CA TYR A 175 -24.22 -7.91 18.44
C TYR A 175 -22.90 -8.51 17.97
N VAL A 176 -22.09 -8.94 18.92
CA VAL A 176 -20.84 -9.64 18.62
C VAL A 176 -21.02 -11.11 18.93
N GLY A 177 -20.92 -11.96 17.90
CA GLY A 177 -20.85 -13.41 18.05
C GLY A 177 -19.40 -13.84 18.20
N GLY A 178 -19.12 -14.79 19.07
CA GLY A 178 -17.84 -15.47 19.20
C GLY A 178 -18.03 -16.97 18.92
N GLU A 179 -16.94 -17.67 18.65
CA GLU A 179 -16.91 -19.13 18.64
C GLU A 179 -17.04 -19.60 20.08
N GLU A 180 -18.01 -20.51 20.36
CA GLU A 180 -18.07 -21.19 21.66
C GLU A 180 -16.79 -22.03 21.81
N ALA A 181 -16.07 -21.83 22.90
CA ALA A 181 -15.02 -22.75 23.30
C ALA A 181 -15.68 -24.06 23.75
N GLU A 182 -15.44 -25.16 23.03
CA GLU A 182 -15.74 -26.52 23.50
C GLU A 182 -14.91 -26.90 24.72
#